data_0ca5dea5c87e9f195f87d537be1ef5a7
#
_entry.id   0ca5dea5c87e9f195f87d537be1ef5a7
#
_cell.length_a   1.000
_cell.length_b   1.000
_cell.length_c   1.000
_cell.angle_alpha   90.00
_cell.angle_beta   90.00
_cell.angle_gamma   90.00
#
_symmetry.space_group_name_H-M   'P 1'
#
loop_
_entity.id
_entity.type
_entity.pdbx_description
1 polymer ?
#
loop_
_entity_poly.entity_id
_entity_poly.type
_entity_poly.pdbx_seq_one_letter_code
_entity_poly.pdbx_strand_id
1 'polypeptide(L)'
;MSPQSLTGIKTDDTISKDLSTVLVLGGDACSVQLVERLCEEGLSIIYLGDMGPNATRVKQMGKIQLIPDGFLKWITGVIGAFNVSIQTRNGVQGLKAGFVVVAQPPTILPKFENYGVKPANNVLSLSPFFDDLQREERHSKRKADWRHIAFFVGLDGAADTGTFSKVFDCIDILIAQEQVQCYVFTRHLKVAENGLEARYRRIREAGTLVFVFEHDCPVVEQTIESVKIVFSDSQLSSEFELTPDVLVIDEKLRPPTNVDAVRALIPSSLSSKPYLTVASPRYPGVSTAKVGVFAVGAARGEFYRPKIADDVNSVVGSIKKIVALQEAKGRGVVAVVEPATCTLCLTCVRVCPHAAIEFGVSARVDSDACLGCGICAAECPMQSIALGQRKTASENSYVIDQHGLQVAAHDDRKIVAFLCEHSAANAFCELSSCLKAMVNPIVVPCAGAVGEVDIIQTLLNGAQGTIVAGCFRGNCASVYGTNRAAHRVSLVQEALVDAGLTADRLVFVPSASNASHSLALAIEQLLEMSGCQHSRETSSTSLS
;
A
#
# COMPACT_ATOMS: atom_id res chain seq x y z
N MET A 1 44.56 22.44 -29.59
CA MET A 1 44.31 21.03 -29.30
C MET A 1 42.83 20.77 -29.47
N SER A 2 42.45 20.08 -30.53
CA SER A 2 41.06 19.75 -30.90
C SER A 2 40.46 18.73 -29.94
N PRO A 3 39.15 18.81 -29.61
CA PRO A 3 38.49 17.79 -28.80
C PRO A 3 38.27 16.55 -29.67
N GLN A 4 39.01 15.49 -29.37
CA GLN A 4 38.78 14.18 -29.94
C GLN A 4 37.44 13.61 -29.43
N SER A 5 36.62 13.22 -30.38
CA SER A 5 35.35 12.55 -30.30
C SER A 5 35.31 11.39 -29.28
N LEU A 6 34.52 11.54 -28.23
CA LEU A 6 34.03 10.44 -27.40
C LEU A 6 32.83 9.77 -28.10
N THR A 7 33.07 9.24 -29.30
CA THR A 7 32.12 8.32 -29.95
C THR A 7 32.54 6.90 -29.60
N GLY A 8 31.87 6.27 -28.64
CA GLY A 8 32.14 4.86 -28.33
C GLY A 8 31.61 4.31 -27.04
N ILE A 9 30.73 5.03 -26.31
CA ILE A 9 29.97 4.39 -25.25
C ILE A 9 28.69 3.87 -25.90
N LYS A 10 28.70 2.60 -26.31
CA LYS A 10 27.47 1.85 -26.58
C LYS A 10 26.67 1.86 -25.28
N THR A 11 25.63 2.64 -25.26
CA THR A 11 24.54 2.47 -24.27
C THR A 11 23.94 1.10 -24.57
N ASP A 12 24.29 0.11 -23.77
CA ASP A 12 23.69 -1.23 -23.79
C ASP A 12 22.28 -1.11 -23.20
N ASP A 13 21.36 -0.56 -24.02
CA ASP A 13 20.02 -0.12 -23.62
C ASP A 13 18.96 -1.24 -23.70
N THR A 14 19.39 -2.48 -23.87
CA THR A 14 18.47 -3.61 -23.82
C THR A 14 18.74 -4.49 -22.60
N ILE A 15 18.37 -4.01 -21.40
CA ILE A 15 18.17 -4.94 -20.30
C ILE A 15 17.01 -5.83 -20.73
N SER A 16 17.33 -7.07 -21.11
CA SER A 16 16.33 -8.10 -21.38
C SER A 16 15.46 -8.26 -20.13
N LYS A 17 14.21 -7.79 -20.20
CA LYS A 17 13.24 -7.89 -19.12
C LYS A 17 12.60 -9.26 -19.13
N ASP A 18 12.70 -9.97 -18.03
CA ASP A 18 12.05 -11.26 -17.80
C ASP A 18 10.80 -11.07 -16.93
N LEU A 19 9.64 -11.11 -17.54
CA LEU A 19 8.35 -11.07 -16.85
C LEU A 19 7.78 -12.47 -16.56
N SER A 20 8.53 -13.51 -16.82
CA SER A 20 8.13 -14.90 -16.57
C SER A 20 8.56 -15.42 -15.20
N THR A 21 9.46 -14.73 -14.51
CA THR A 21 10.04 -15.19 -13.24
C THR A 21 9.56 -14.37 -12.05
N VAL A 22 9.02 -15.03 -11.03
CA VAL A 22 8.50 -14.43 -9.79
C VAL A 22 9.35 -14.88 -8.60
N LEU A 23 9.92 -13.92 -7.84
CA LEU A 23 10.48 -14.19 -6.52
C LEU A 23 9.35 -14.17 -5.49
N VAL A 24 9.14 -15.27 -4.79
CA VAL A 24 8.20 -15.36 -3.67
C VAL A 24 8.98 -15.54 -2.37
N LEU A 25 8.84 -14.59 -1.46
CA LEU A 25 9.31 -14.69 -0.08
C LEU A 25 8.17 -15.31 0.72
N GLY A 26 8.33 -16.57 1.13
CA GLY A 26 7.26 -17.37 1.73
C GLY A 26 7.66 -18.04 3.04
N GLY A 27 6.89 -19.03 3.47
CA GLY A 27 7.12 -19.80 4.70
C GLY A 27 5.85 -20.35 5.35
N ASP A 28 4.68 -20.20 4.70
CA ASP A 28 3.41 -20.69 5.22
C ASP A 28 2.49 -21.28 4.12
N ALA A 29 1.33 -21.77 4.52
CA ALA A 29 0.37 -22.37 3.61
C ALA A 29 -0.17 -21.36 2.56
N CYS A 30 -0.26 -20.07 2.91
CA CYS A 30 -0.72 -19.04 2.00
C CYS A 30 0.27 -18.80 0.86
N SER A 31 1.56 -18.72 1.19
CA SER A 31 2.63 -18.58 0.19
C SER A 31 2.73 -19.82 -0.72
N VAL A 32 2.43 -21.01 -0.21
CA VAL A 32 2.34 -22.25 -1.01
C VAL A 32 1.17 -22.15 -1.99
N GLN A 33 -0.02 -21.77 -1.54
CA GLN A 33 -1.18 -21.56 -2.40
C GLN A 33 -0.91 -20.52 -3.50
N LEU A 34 -0.23 -19.42 -3.15
CA LEU A 34 0.18 -18.41 -4.13
C LEU A 34 1.08 -19.02 -5.21
N VAL A 35 2.08 -19.83 -4.83
CA VAL A 35 2.99 -20.48 -5.78
C VAL A 35 2.24 -21.43 -6.69
N GLU A 36 1.31 -22.24 -6.17
CA GLU A 36 0.48 -23.14 -6.97
C GLU A 36 -0.28 -22.37 -8.06
N ARG A 37 -0.96 -21.29 -7.67
CA ARG A 37 -1.71 -20.42 -8.62
C ARG A 37 -0.81 -19.76 -9.66
N LEU A 38 0.39 -19.30 -9.27
CA LEU A 38 1.34 -18.71 -10.23
C LEU A 38 1.91 -19.76 -11.21
N CYS A 39 2.13 -21.00 -10.75
CA CYS A 39 2.53 -22.10 -11.62
C CYS A 39 1.45 -22.49 -12.64
N GLU A 40 0.16 -22.47 -12.24
CA GLU A 40 -0.98 -22.67 -13.16
C GLU A 40 -0.99 -21.64 -14.30
N GLU A 41 -0.51 -20.41 -14.04
CA GLU A 41 -0.36 -19.36 -15.05
C GLU A 41 0.94 -19.48 -15.88
N GLY A 42 1.73 -20.55 -15.70
CA GLY A 42 2.94 -20.84 -16.48
C GLY A 42 4.18 -20.04 -16.05
N LEU A 43 4.16 -19.38 -14.90
CA LEU A 43 5.27 -18.58 -14.38
C LEU A 43 6.36 -19.46 -13.75
N SER A 44 7.61 -19.03 -13.86
CA SER A 44 8.75 -19.64 -13.17
C SER A 44 8.91 -19.01 -11.77
N ILE A 45 9.14 -19.82 -10.75
CA ILE A 45 9.14 -19.34 -9.35
C ILE A 45 10.53 -19.53 -8.73
N ILE A 46 11.03 -18.48 -8.10
CA ILE A 46 12.11 -18.54 -7.12
C ILE A 46 11.46 -18.42 -5.75
N TYR A 47 11.47 -19.48 -4.96
CA TYR A 47 10.85 -19.47 -3.64
C TYR A 47 11.90 -19.44 -2.55
N LEU A 48 11.87 -18.41 -1.72
CA LEU A 48 12.73 -18.20 -0.57
C LEU A 48 11.95 -18.44 0.72
N GLY A 49 12.24 -19.53 1.39
CA GLY A 49 11.58 -19.97 2.62
C GLY A 49 11.33 -21.46 2.66
N ASP A 50 10.80 -21.96 3.78
CA ASP A 50 10.44 -23.35 3.93
C ASP A 50 8.99 -23.60 3.46
N MET A 51 8.79 -24.59 2.61
CA MET A 51 7.46 -25.08 2.17
C MET A 51 6.95 -26.25 3.02
N GLY A 52 7.77 -26.76 3.94
CA GLY A 52 7.44 -27.94 4.73
C GLY A 52 7.07 -29.15 3.85
N PRO A 53 6.04 -29.93 4.21
CA PRO A 53 5.63 -31.14 3.49
C PRO A 53 5.13 -30.88 2.05
N ASN A 54 4.80 -29.65 1.70
CA ASN A 54 4.30 -29.29 0.36
C ASN A 54 5.41 -29.18 -0.69
N ALA A 55 6.69 -29.12 -0.28
CA ALA A 55 7.82 -28.87 -1.18
C ALA A 55 7.89 -29.87 -2.36
N THR A 56 7.64 -31.17 -2.11
CA THR A 56 7.69 -32.21 -3.15
C THR A 56 6.56 -32.05 -4.16
N ARG A 57 5.34 -31.82 -3.69
CA ARG A 57 4.15 -31.61 -4.53
C ARG A 57 4.32 -30.40 -5.43
N VAL A 58 4.73 -29.28 -4.86
CA VAL A 58 4.84 -28.02 -5.56
C VAL A 58 5.95 -28.04 -6.61
N LYS A 59 7.08 -28.70 -6.35
CA LYS A 59 8.16 -28.90 -7.33
C LYS A 59 7.71 -29.64 -8.60
N GLN A 60 6.69 -30.47 -8.52
CA GLN A 60 6.16 -31.23 -9.66
C GLN A 60 5.23 -30.39 -10.55
N MET A 61 4.74 -29.23 -10.05
CA MET A 61 3.74 -28.42 -10.77
C MET A 61 4.35 -27.45 -11.79
N GLY A 62 5.64 -27.10 -11.68
CA GLY A 62 6.23 -26.12 -12.57
C GLY A 62 7.73 -25.90 -12.38
N LYS A 63 8.28 -24.86 -13.02
CA LYS A 63 9.69 -24.46 -12.87
C LYS A 63 9.89 -23.71 -11.56
N ILE A 64 10.28 -24.44 -10.50
CA ILE A 64 10.47 -23.87 -9.17
C ILE A 64 11.90 -24.08 -8.69
N GLN A 65 12.58 -22.99 -8.37
CA GLN A 65 13.83 -22.98 -7.63
C GLN A 65 13.52 -22.72 -6.15
N LEU A 66 13.66 -23.74 -5.32
CA LEU A 66 13.43 -23.66 -3.88
C LEU A 66 14.74 -23.36 -3.14
N ILE A 67 14.73 -22.34 -2.27
CA ILE A 67 15.85 -21.91 -1.43
C ILE A 67 15.36 -21.86 0.04
N PRO A 68 15.31 -23.00 0.74
CA PRO A 68 14.68 -23.09 2.06
C PRO A 68 15.44 -22.32 3.15
N ASP A 69 16.78 -22.33 3.11
CA ASP A 69 17.65 -21.73 4.13
C ASP A 69 18.22 -20.37 3.70
N GLY A 70 17.61 -19.75 2.69
CA GLY A 70 18.07 -18.47 2.17
C GLY A 70 17.52 -17.27 2.95
N PHE A 71 18.34 -16.25 3.10
CA PHE A 71 17.95 -14.95 3.66
C PHE A 71 18.16 -13.85 2.63
N LEU A 72 17.14 -13.02 2.41
CA LEU A 72 17.24 -11.88 1.48
C LEU A 72 18.17 -10.81 2.06
N LYS A 73 19.31 -10.59 1.40
CA LYS A 73 20.30 -9.61 1.84
C LYS A 73 19.98 -8.21 1.32
N TRP A 74 19.76 -8.10 0.03
CA TRP A 74 19.33 -6.88 -0.61
C TRP A 74 18.65 -7.19 -1.96
N ILE A 75 17.89 -6.22 -2.45
CA ILE A 75 17.23 -6.26 -3.74
C ILE A 75 17.24 -4.87 -4.37
N THR A 76 17.49 -4.80 -5.67
CA THR A 76 17.52 -3.56 -6.45
C THR A 76 16.88 -3.76 -7.82
N GLY A 77 16.70 -2.69 -8.57
CA GLY A 77 16.20 -2.76 -9.95
C GLY A 77 14.71 -2.45 -10.05
N VAL A 78 14.15 -2.86 -11.16
CA VAL A 78 12.80 -2.51 -11.60
C VAL A 78 12.07 -3.75 -12.10
N ILE A 79 10.78 -3.61 -12.36
CA ILE A 79 9.94 -4.69 -12.92
C ILE A 79 10.59 -5.31 -14.16
N GLY A 80 10.62 -6.63 -14.21
CA GLY A 80 11.29 -7.41 -15.27
C GLY A 80 12.80 -7.54 -15.10
N ALA A 81 13.43 -6.79 -14.17
CA ALA A 81 14.88 -6.77 -13.99
C ALA A 81 15.30 -6.53 -12.53
N PHE A 82 14.60 -7.15 -11.58
CA PHE A 82 15.05 -7.12 -10.19
C PHE A 82 16.32 -7.97 -10.01
N ASN A 83 17.35 -7.38 -9.41
CA ASN A 83 18.57 -8.06 -8.99
C ASN A 83 18.45 -8.39 -7.51
N VAL A 84 18.49 -9.66 -7.19
CA VAL A 84 18.24 -10.21 -5.84
C VAL A 84 19.53 -10.84 -5.32
N SER A 85 19.96 -10.46 -4.14
CA SER A 85 21.08 -11.08 -3.44
C SER A 85 20.58 -11.86 -2.23
N ILE A 86 20.83 -13.14 -2.22
CA ILE A 86 20.41 -14.07 -1.17
C ILE A 86 21.63 -14.63 -0.47
N GLN A 87 21.66 -14.56 0.85
CA GLN A 87 22.62 -15.24 1.69
C GLN A 87 22.12 -16.67 1.94
N THR A 88 22.93 -17.65 1.57
CA THR A 88 22.70 -19.07 1.84
C THR A 88 23.84 -19.63 2.71
N ARG A 89 23.72 -20.87 3.17
CA ARG A 89 24.83 -21.55 3.88
C ARG A 89 26.09 -21.67 3.02
N ASN A 90 25.94 -21.70 1.70
CA ASN A 90 27.04 -21.85 0.74
C ASN A 90 27.62 -20.50 0.26
N GLY A 91 27.18 -19.38 0.84
CA GLY A 91 27.62 -18.03 0.47
C GLY A 91 26.52 -17.17 -0.13
N VAL A 92 26.93 -16.07 -0.76
CA VAL A 92 26.00 -15.10 -1.39
C VAL A 92 25.72 -15.53 -2.82
N GLN A 93 24.43 -15.66 -3.15
CA GLN A 93 23.97 -15.97 -4.51
C GLN A 93 23.21 -14.77 -5.10
N GLY A 94 23.54 -14.39 -6.33
CA GLY A 94 22.81 -13.39 -7.12
C GLY A 94 21.79 -14.08 -8.03
N LEU A 95 20.56 -13.56 -8.05
CA LEU A 95 19.45 -14.04 -8.88
C LEU A 95 18.76 -12.86 -9.56
N LYS A 96 18.03 -13.14 -10.64
CA LYS A 96 17.17 -12.15 -11.32
C LYS A 96 15.72 -12.58 -11.21
N ALA A 97 14.82 -11.61 -11.04
CA ALA A 97 13.38 -11.84 -11.01
C ALA A 97 12.63 -10.72 -11.74
N GLY A 98 11.50 -11.06 -12.36
CA GLY A 98 10.62 -10.09 -13.00
C GLY A 98 9.66 -9.43 -12.01
N PHE A 99 9.22 -10.18 -11.02
CA PHE A 99 8.31 -9.75 -9.96
C PHE A 99 8.83 -10.18 -8.59
N VAL A 100 8.38 -9.48 -7.55
CA VAL A 100 8.68 -9.78 -6.15
C VAL A 100 7.38 -9.83 -5.35
N VAL A 101 7.14 -10.93 -4.65
CA VAL A 101 5.97 -11.07 -3.77
C VAL A 101 6.44 -11.41 -2.36
N VAL A 102 6.05 -10.58 -1.39
CA VAL A 102 6.31 -10.82 0.03
C VAL A 102 5.06 -11.45 0.64
N ALA A 103 5.12 -12.74 0.89
CA ALA A 103 4.03 -13.56 1.44
C ALA A 103 4.51 -14.38 2.64
N GLN A 104 5.40 -13.82 3.44
CA GLN A 104 5.95 -14.49 4.63
C GLN A 104 4.98 -14.38 5.81
N PRO A 105 4.96 -15.40 6.69
CA PRO A 105 4.21 -15.34 7.94
C PRO A 105 4.72 -14.24 8.86
N PRO A 106 3.87 -13.74 9.78
CA PRO A 106 4.31 -12.75 10.76
C PRO A 106 5.34 -13.34 11.72
N THR A 107 6.17 -12.48 12.29
CA THR A 107 6.94 -12.84 13.48
C THR A 107 6.01 -12.83 14.69
N ILE A 108 5.93 -13.96 15.38
CA ILE A 108 5.01 -14.15 16.50
C ILE A 108 5.76 -13.97 17.82
N LEU A 109 5.23 -13.11 18.68
CA LEU A 109 5.77 -12.85 20.03
C LEU A 109 4.66 -13.10 21.05
N PRO A 110 4.76 -14.19 21.84
CA PRO A 110 3.81 -14.45 22.94
C PRO A 110 3.84 -13.34 23.98
N LYS A 111 2.67 -13.02 24.55
CA LYS A 111 2.51 -11.91 25.50
C LYS A 111 2.52 -12.35 26.97
N PHE A 112 3.24 -13.40 27.33
CA PHE A 112 3.27 -13.92 28.69
C PHE A 112 3.61 -12.84 29.73
N GLU A 113 4.64 -12.04 29.48
CA GLU A 113 5.08 -10.97 30.38
C GLU A 113 4.03 -9.88 30.56
N ASN A 114 3.26 -9.58 29.52
CA ASN A 114 2.21 -8.56 29.55
C ASN A 114 1.07 -8.92 30.52
N TYR A 115 0.88 -10.20 30.76
CA TYR A 115 -0.15 -10.75 31.65
C TYR A 115 0.44 -11.27 32.98
N GLY A 116 1.72 -11.05 33.23
CA GLY A 116 2.38 -11.44 34.47
C GLY A 116 2.53 -12.95 34.66
N VAL A 117 2.50 -13.73 33.57
CA VAL A 117 2.59 -15.19 33.60
C VAL A 117 3.83 -15.72 32.89
N LYS A 118 4.19 -16.96 33.16
CA LYS A 118 5.29 -17.66 32.50
C LYS A 118 4.78 -18.88 31.72
N PRO A 119 5.43 -19.23 30.60
CA PRO A 119 5.10 -20.46 29.89
C PRO A 119 5.17 -21.70 30.81
N ALA A 120 4.15 -22.55 30.76
CA ALA A 120 4.07 -23.77 31.53
C ALA A 120 3.17 -24.79 30.80
N ASN A 121 3.03 -26.00 31.32
CA ASN A 121 2.17 -27.03 30.71
C ASN A 121 0.69 -26.62 30.68
N ASN A 122 0.29 -25.74 31.57
CA ASN A 122 -1.07 -25.17 31.70
C ASN A 122 -1.16 -23.71 31.29
N VAL A 123 -0.07 -23.09 30.76
CA VAL A 123 -0.03 -21.72 30.22
C VAL A 123 0.67 -21.73 28.88
N LEU A 124 -0.10 -21.66 27.81
CA LEU A 124 0.35 -21.84 26.42
C LEU A 124 0.14 -20.58 25.59
N SER A 125 0.92 -20.39 24.54
CA SER A 125 0.62 -19.38 23.55
C SER A 125 -0.32 -19.91 22.47
N LEU A 126 -1.08 -19.00 21.84
CA LEU A 126 -2.19 -19.32 20.93
C LEU A 126 -1.75 -20.16 19.71
N SER A 127 -0.63 -19.80 19.05
CA SER A 127 -0.24 -20.48 17.82
C SER A 127 0.19 -21.93 18.04
N PRO A 128 1.10 -22.26 18.98
CA PRO A 128 1.42 -23.65 19.30
C PRO A 128 0.20 -24.44 19.77
N PHE A 129 -0.66 -23.83 20.60
CA PHE A 129 -1.90 -24.47 21.06
C PHE A 129 -2.82 -24.85 19.90
N PHE A 130 -3.01 -23.94 18.95
CA PHE A 130 -3.82 -24.18 17.76
C PHE A 130 -3.24 -25.29 16.87
N ASP A 131 -1.90 -25.27 16.66
CA ASP A 131 -1.21 -26.29 15.85
C ASP A 131 -1.34 -27.69 16.49
N ASP A 132 -1.26 -27.78 17.81
CA ASP A 132 -1.44 -29.03 18.53
C ASP A 132 -2.88 -29.54 18.45
N LEU A 133 -3.88 -28.65 18.62
CA LEU A 133 -5.30 -29.02 18.42
C LEU A 133 -5.57 -29.56 17.02
N GLN A 134 -5.03 -28.94 15.98
CA GLN A 134 -5.20 -29.42 14.59
C GLN A 134 -4.53 -30.78 14.35
N ARG A 135 -3.40 -31.08 15.02
CA ARG A 135 -2.75 -32.39 14.96
C ARG A 135 -3.56 -33.46 15.68
N GLU A 136 -4.11 -33.13 16.85
CA GLU A 136 -4.96 -34.03 17.64
C GLU A 136 -6.25 -34.37 16.91
N GLU A 137 -6.90 -33.39 16.27
CA GLU A 137 -8.09 -33.58 15.44
C GLU A 137 -7.83 -34.59 14.31
N ARG A 138 -6.70 -34.46 13.59
CA ARG A 138 -6.31 -35.37 12.50
C ARG A 138 -5.99 -36.79 12.96
N HIS A 139 -5.56 -36.96 14.21
CA HIS A 139 -5.11 -38.25 14.74
C HIS A 139 -6.11 -38.91 15.72
N SER A 140 -7.26 -38.26 15.96
CA SER A 140 -8.32 -38.76 16.87
C SER A 140 -7.83 -39.17 18.27
N LYS A 141 -6.75 -38.57 18.75
CA LYS A 141 -6.18 -38.86 20.08
C LYS A 141 -6.04 -37.56 20.87
N ARG A 142 -6.86 -37.39 21.90
CA ARG A 142 -6.73 -36.32 22.89
C ARG A 142 -5.58 -36.61 23.83
N LYS A 143 -4.65 -35.68 24.02
CA LYS A 143 -3.50 -35.81 24.91
C LYS A 143 -3.81 -35.47 26.37
N ALA A 144 -4.83 -34.65 26.63
CA ALA A 144 -5.13 -34.17 27.97
C ALA A 144 -6.64 -34.10 28.23
N ASP A 145 -7.05 -34.35 29.45
CA ASP A 145 -8.45 -34.31 29.93
C ASP A 145 -8.86 -32.87 30.35
N TRP A 146 -8.63 -31.87 29.48
CA TRP A 146 -8.97 -30.50 29.78
C TRP A 146 -10.50 -30.29 29.67
N ARG A 147 -11.09 -29.69 30.71
CA ARG A 147 -12.52 -29.37 30.77
C ARG A 147 -12.78 -27.87 30.76
N HIS A 148 -11.86 -27.08 31.29
CA HIS A 148 -11.96 -25.64 31.40
C HIS A 148 -10.77 -24.96 30.73
N ILE A 149 -11.02 -24.24 29.62
CA ILE A 149 -9.96 -23.57 28.85
C ILE A 149 -10.25 -22.09 28.78
N ALA A 150 -9.30 -21.25 29.22
CA ALA A 150 -9.41 -19.81 29.18
C ALA A 150 -8.52 -19.22 28.11
N PHE A 151 -9.01 -18.21 27.37
CA PHE A 151 -8.27 -17.47 26.35
C PHE A 151 -8.15 -16.01 26.78
N PHE A 152 -6.94 -15.48 26.86
CA PHE A 152 -6.67 -14.06 27.02
C PHE A 152 -6.38 -13.44 25.67
N VAL A 153 -7.18 -12.46 25.25
CA VAL A 153 -7.15 -11.87 23.91
C VAL A 153 -7.23 -10.35 23.98
N GLY A 154 -6.12 -9.67 23.77
CA GLY A 154 -6.08 -8.20 23.68
C GLY A 154 -6.41 -7.47 24.97
N LEU A 155 -6.17 -8.05 26.13
CA LEU A 155 -6.36 -7.39 27.43
C LEU A 155 -5.34 -6.26 27.67
N ASP A 156 -4.13 -6.37 27.07
CA ASP A 156 -3.07 -5.35 27.09
C ASP A 156 -3.21 -4.28 26.01
N GLY A 157 -4.24 -4.38 25.19
CA GLY A 157 -4.53 -3.51 24.04
C GLY A 157 -5.38 -4.25 23.01
N ALA A 158 -5.62 -3.64 21.85
CA ALA A 158 -6.44 -4.25 20.83
C ALA A 158 -5.72 -5.42 20.14
N ALA A 159 -6.29 -6.63 20.19
CA ALA A 159 -5.94 -7.72 19.29
C ALA A 159 -6.43 -7.45 17.86
N ASP A 160 -5.86 -8.11 16.86
CA ASP A 160 -6.35 -8.07 15.47
C ASP A 160 -7.47 -9.09 15.21
N THR A 161 -8.18 -8.96 14.09
CA THR A 161 -9.27 -9.86 13.71
C THR A 161 -8.80 -11.27 13.39
N GLY A 162 -7.56 -11.44 12.93
CA GLY A 162 -6.95 -12.75 12.69
C GLY A 162 -6.73 -13.53 13.98
N THR A 163 -6.34 -12.84 15.07
CA THR A 163 -6.21 -13.44 16.41
C THR A 163 -7.57 -13.95 16.89
N PHE A 164 -8.66 -13.16 16.80
CA PHE A 164 -10.00 -13.62 17.15
C PHE A 164 -10.45 -14.80 16.28
N SER A 165 -10.17 -14.76 14.96
CA SER A 165 -10.49 -15.88 14.08
C SER A 165 -9.80 -17.17 14.52
N LYS A 166 -8.52 -17.10 14.90
CA LYS A 166 -7.75 -18.25 15.37
C LYS A 166 -8.27 -18.79 16.71
N VAL A 167 -8.65 -17.89 17.65
CA VAL A 167 -9.30 -18.28 18.91
C VAL A 167 -10.63 -19.01 18.65
N PHE A 168 -11.44 -18.49 17.72
CA PHE A 168 -12.70 -19.15 17.36
C PHE A 168 -12.47 -20.47 16.64
N ASP A 169 -11.41 -20.60 15.82
CA ASP A 169 -11.00 -21.91 15.25
C ASP A 169 -10.67 -22.92 16.37
N CYS A 170 -9.92 -22.52 17.41
CA CYS A 170 -9.64 -23.35 18.57
C CYS A 170 -10.93 -23.78 19.29
N ILE A 171 -11.82 -22.82 19.54
CA ILE A 171 -13.09 -23.06 20.26
C ILE A 171 -13.99 -23.99 19.44
N ASP A 172 -14.11 -23.81 18.12
CA ASP A 172 -14.89 -24.71 17.25
C ASP A 172 -14.40 -26.16 17.34
N ILE A 173 -13.07 -26.38 17.37
CA ILE A 173 -12.48 -27.73 17.54
C ILE A 173 -12.77 -28.28 18.94
N LEU A 174 -12.68 -27.46 19.98
CA LEU A 174 -12.87 -27.86 21.36
C LEU A 174 -14.34 -28.19 21.69
N ILE A 175 -15.27 -27.39 21.19
CA ILE A 175 -16.73 -27.63 21.38
C ILE A 175 -17.17 -28.93 20.70
N ALA A 176 -16.58 -29.28 19.55
CA ALA A 176 -16.83 -30.55 18.88
C ALA A 176 -16.40 -31.77 19.70
N GLN A 177 -15.54 -31.58 20.70
CA GLN A 177 -15.08 -32.60 21.65
C GLN A 177 -15.91 -32.50 22.92
N GLU A 178 -17.07 -33.06 23.01
CA GLU A 178 -18.01 -32.98 24.17
C GLU A 178 -17.34 -32.77 25.55
N GLN A 179 -17.94 -31.93 26.43
CA GLN A 179 -17.52 -31.61 27.80
C GLN A 179 -16.39 -30.57 28.00
N VAL A 180 -16.09 -29.73 27.03
CA VAL A 180 -15.15 -28.61 27.21
C VAL A 180 -15.89 -27.28 27.38
N GLN A 181 -15.62 -26.58 28.46
CA GLN A 181 -16.10 -25.22 28.71
C GLN A 181 -14.99 -24.22 28.32
N CYS A 182 -15.29 -23.32 27.39
CA CYS A 182 -14.37 -22.29 26.95
C CYS A 182 -14.74 -20.92 27.54
N TYR A 183 -13.72 -20.14 27.91
CA TYR A 183 -13.82 -18.78 28.44
C TYR A 183 -12.95 -17.85 27.62
N VAL A 184 -13.46 -16.70 27.17
CA VAL A 184 -12.69 -15.69 26.44
C VAL A 184 -12.70 -14.40 27.24
N PHE A 185 -11.53 -13.88 27.57
CA PHE A 185 -11.33 -12.63 28.28
C PHE A 185 -10.74 -11.62 27.31
N THR A 186 -11.42 -10.51 27.05
CA THR A 186 -10.96 -9.51 26.09
C THR A 186 -11.34 -8.11 26.53
N ARG A 187 -10.59 -7.10 26.04
CA ARG A 187 -10.95 -5.69 26.23
C ARG A 187 -11.80 -5.16 25.07
N HIS A 188 -11.51 -5.59 23.86
CA HIS A 188 -12.19 -5.14 22.65
C HIS A 188 -12.48 -6.33 21.74
N LEU A 189 -13.75 -6.67 21.60
CA LEU A 189 -14.19 -7.72 20.70
C LEU A 189 -14.22 -7.21 19.26
N LYS A 190 -13.35 -7.75 18.40
CA LYS A 190 -13.25 -7.37 16.98
C LYS A 190 -13.80 -8.48 16.09
N VAL A 191 -15.08 -8.37 15.75
CA VAL A 191 -15.81 -9.35 14.92
C VAL A 191 -16.43 -8.74 13.66
N ALA A 192 -16.09 -7.50 13.31
CA ALA A 192 -16.67 -6.76 12.18
C ALA A 192 -16.19 -7.23 10.79
N GLU A 193 -15.57 -8.40 10.69
CA GLU A 193 -15.15 -9.01 9.43
C GLU A 193 -16.16 -10.01 8.92
N ASN A 194 -16.18 -10.23 7.60
CA ASN A 194 -17.14 -11.11 6.95
C ASN A 194 -17.15 -12.52 7.57
N GLY A 195 -18.29 -12.94 8.10
CA GLY A 195 -18.51 -14.24 8.72
C GLY A 195 -18.03 -14.38 10.17
N LEU A 196 -17.22 -13.44 10.70
CA LEU A 196 -16.65 -13.56 12.04
C LEU A 196 -17.70 -13.33 13.15
N GLU A 197 -18.64 -12.41 12.94
CA GLU A 197 -19.75 -12.19 13.88
C GLU A 197 -20.67 -13.41 13.97
N ALA A 198 -20.99 -14.05 12.85
CA ALA A 198 -21.81 -15.27 12.84
C ALA A 198 -21.14 -16.41 13.61
N ARG A 199 -19.79 -16.53 13.48
CA ARG A 199 -19.00 -17.50 14.27
C ARG A 199 -19.03 -17.18 15.76
N TYR A 200 -18.87 -15.90 16.12
CA TYR A 200 -18.97 -15.46 17.50
C TYR A 200 -20.32 -15.82 18.12
N ARG A 201 -21.43 -15.59 17.41
CA ARG A 201 -22.77 -16.00 17.89
C ARG A 201 -22.85 -17.52 18.11
N ARG A 202 -22.38 -18.31 17.14
CA ARG A 202 -22.41 -19.77 17.21
C ARG A 202 -21.63 -20.31 18.42
N ILE A 203 -20.43 -19.82 18.70
CA ILE A 203 -19.64 -20.29 19.85
C ILE A 203 -20.29 -19.90 21.19
N ARG A 204 -20.97 -18.74 21.26
CA ARG A 204 -21.73 -18.34 22.43
C ARG A 204 -22.98 -19.20 22.65
N GLU A 205 -23.70 -19.49 21.59
CA GLU A 205 -24.87 -20.40 21.64
C GLU A 205 -24.46 -21.81 22.06
N ALA A 206 -23.24 -22.24 21.72
CA ALA A 206 -22.64 -23.49 22.15
C ALA A 206 -22.10 -23.47 23.60
N GLY A 207 -22.27 -22.35 24.32
CA GLY A 207 -21.95 -22.25 25.76
C GLY A 207 -20.63 -21.56 26.09
N THR A 208 -19.87 -21.05 25.12
CA THR A 208 -18.64 -20.27 25.41
C THR A 208 -18.99 -18.97 26.14
N LEU A 209 -18.35 -18.73 27.27
CA LEU A 209 -18.49 -17.49 28.04
C LEU A 209 -17.46 -16.46 27.58
N VAL A 210 -17.93 -15.25 27.26
CA VAL A 210 -17.07 -14.15 26.79
C VAL A 210 -17.21 -12.96 27.75
N PHE A 211 -16.10 -12.57 28.36
CA PHE A 211 -15.99 -11.46 29.30
C PHE A 211 -15.28 -10.30 28.62
N VAL A 212 -15.93 -9.13 28.60
CA VAL A 212 -15.38 -7.90 28.00
C VAL A 212 -15.12 -6.89 29.12
N PHE A 213 -13.89 -6.39 29.21
CA PHE A 213 -13.41 -5.50 30.26
C PHE A 213 -13.18 -4.10 29.72
N GLU A 214 -13.73 -3.08 30.36
CA GLU A 214 -13.48 -1.67 29.99
C GLU A 214 -12.25 -1.12 30.70
N HIS A 215 -12.10 -1.36 31.99
CA HIS A 215 -11.06 -0.77 32.84
C HIS A 215 -10.22 -1.82 33.56
N ASP A 216 -10.80 -2.61 34.45
CA ASP A 216 -10.09 -3.55 35.29
C ASP A 216 -9.85 -4.88 34.57
N CYS A 217 -8.60 -5.19 34.27
CA CYS A 217 -8.25 -6.47 33.66
C CYS A 217 -8.20 -7.58 34.71
N PRO A 218 -8.49 -8.84 34.31
CA PRO A 218 -8.35 -9.99 35.20
C PRO A 218 -6.90 -10.13 35.70
N VAL A 219 -6.75 -10.49 36.97
CA VAL A 219 -5.48 -10.78 37.61
C VAL A 219 -5.23 -12.28 37.58
N VAL A 220 -4.01 -12.68 37.27
CA VAL A 220 -3.63 -14.09 37.20
C VAL A 220 -2.67 -14.44 38.32
N GLU A 221 -3.04 -15.41 39.14
CA GLU A 221 -2.17 -16.04 40.11
C GLU A 221 -1.69 -17.40 39.56
N GLN A 222 -0.42 -17.48 39.19
CA GLN A 222 0.17 -18.70 38.64
C GLN A 222 1.00 -19.42 39.70
N THR A 223 0.70 -20.70 39.92
CA THR A 223 1.54 -21.64 40.69
C THR A 223 2.15 -22.68 39.75
N ILE A 224 2.94 -23.59 40.26
CA ILE A 224 3.53 -24.68 39.46
C ILE A 224 2.43 -25.62 38.93
N GLU A 225 1.35 -25.82 39.70
CA GLU A 225 0.31 -26.83 39.42
C GLU A 225 -0.98 -26.25 38.88
N SER A 226 -1.28 -24.95 39.14
CA SER A 226 -2.56 -24.33 38.80
C SER A 226 -2.41 -22.89 38.38
N VAL A 227 -3.40 -22.43 37.62
CA VAL A 227 -3.63 -21.02 37.25
C VAL A 227 -4.97 -20.60 37.81
N LYS A 228 -5.00 -19.51 38.56
CA LYS A 228 -6.21 -18.90 39.09
C LYS A 228 -6.39 -17.53 38.45
N ILE A 229 -7.57 -17.27 37.89
CA ILE A 229 -7.95 -16.00 37.29
C ILE A 229 -8.98 -15.34 38.20
N VAL A 230 -8.66 -14.14 38.67
CA VAL A 230 -9.56 -13.32 39.51
C VAL A 230 -10.01 -12.12 38.68
N PHE A 231 -11.30 -11.90 38.58
CA PHE A 231 -11.88 -10.80 37.82
C PHE A 231 -13.19 -10.29 38.42
N SER A 232 -13.47 -9.02 38.19
CA SER A 232 -14.72 -8.39 38.62
C SER A 232 -15.65 -8.17 37.43
N ASP A 233 -16.91 -8.47 37.59
CA ASP A 233 -17.95 -8.08 36.64
C ASP A 233 -18.58 -6.75 37.09
N SER A 234 -18.43 -5.70 36.29
CA SER A 234 -18.94 -4.37 36.60
C SER A 234 -20.47 -4.28 36.68
N GLN A 235 -21.20 -5.18 36.01
CA GLN A 235 -22.64 -5.22 36.02
C GLN A 235 -23.17 -5.93 37.26
N LEU A 236 -22.50 -6.97 37.72
CA LEU A 236 -22.87 -7.77 38.87
C LEU A 236 -22.27 -7.28 40.18
N SER A 237 -21.30 -6.34 40.12
CA SER A 237 -20.53 -5.82 41.28
C SER A 237 -19.99 -6.94 42.18
N SER A 238 -19.59 -8.03 41.55
CA SER A 238 -19.12 -9.25 42.22
C SER A 238 -17.76 -9.65 41.67
N GLU A 239 -16.93 -10.19 42.54
CA GLU A 239 -15.64 -10.78 42.19
C GLU A 239 -15.83 -12.28 41.91
N PHE A 240 -15.20 -12.75 40.84
CA PHE A 240 -15.26 -14.14 40.40
C PHE A 240 -13.86 -14.72 40.37
N GLU A 241 -13.79 -15.99 40.65
CA GLU A 241 -12.57 -16.80 40.55
C GLU A 241 -12.79 -17.93 39.57
N LEU A 242 -11.83 -18.13 38.68
CA LEU A 242 -11.82 -19.23 37.73
C LEU A 242 -10.45 -19.93 37.79
N THR A 243 -10.45 -21.25 37.90
CA THR A 243 -9.26 -22.07 37.82
C THR A 243 -9.34 -22.95 36.57
N PRO A 244 -8.88 -22.47 35.41
CA PRO A 244 -8.91 -23.24 34.17
C PRO A 244 -7.81 -24.31 34.20
N ASP A 245 -8.04 -25.44 33.48
CA ASP A 245 -7.02 -26.45 33.24
C ASP A 245 -5.89 -25.90 32.34
N VAL A 246 -6.26 -25.01 31.39
CA VAL A 246 -5.29 -24.35 30.50
C VAL A 246 -5.67 -22.88 30.31
N LEU A 247 -4.67 -22.02 30.39
CA LEU A 247 -4.72 -20.62 30.00
C LEU A 247 -3.97 -20.43 28.69
N VAL A 248 -4.66 -19.98 27.65
CA VAL A 248 -4.09 -19.67 26.33
C VAL A 248 -3.92 -18.17 26.19
N ILE A 249 -2.67 -17.75 25.97
CA ILE A 249 -2.28 -16.34 25.85
C ILE A 249 -2.17 -15.94 24.39
N ASP A 250 -2.72 -14.78 24.03
CA ASP A 250 -2.57 -14.21 22.71
C ASP A 250 -1.14 -13.75 22.40
N GLU A 251 -0.93 -13.35 21.16
CA GLU A 251 0.39 -13.07 20.62
C GLU A 251 0.41 -11.70 19.96
N LYS A 252 1.56 -11.04 20.01
CA LYS A 252 1.83 -9.85 19.22
C LYS A 252 2.39 -10.25 17.86
N LEU A 253 1.66 -9.91 16.80
CA LEU A 253 2.07 -10.14 15.43
C LEU A 253 2.93 -8.97 14.96
N ARG A 254 4.11 -9.26 14.39
CA ARG A 254 5.03 -8.29 13.79
C ARG A 254 5.24 -8.60 12.32
N PRO A 255 5.66 -7.60 11.52
CA PRO A 255 6.05 -7.84 10.14
C PRO A 255 7.10 -8.95 10.02
N PRO A 256 7.12 -9.65 8.88
CA PRO A 256 8.17 -10.61 8.56
C PRO A 256 9.57 -9.99 8.54
N THR A 257 10.59 -10.78 8.83
CA THR A 257 11.99 -10.31 8.93
C THR A 257 12.56 -9.75 7.62
N ASN A 258 12.13 -10.27 6.45
CA ASN A 258 12.62 -9.79 5.15
C ASN A 258 11.92 -8.53 4.63
N VAL A 259 10.92 -8.02 5.33
CA VAL A 259 10.17 -6.81 4.93
C VAL A 259 11.09 -5.59 4.80
N ASP A 260 12.08 -5.44 5.68
CA ASP A 260 12.99 -4.29 5.66
C ASP A 260 13.87 -4.23 4.41
N ALA A 261 14.35 -5.39 3.93
CA ALA A 261 15.13 -5.46 2.69
C ALA A 261 14.29 -5.07 1.46
N VAL A 262 13.01 -5.46 1.43
CA VAL A 262 12.08 -5.08 0.35
C VAL A 262 11.64 -3.64 0.49
N ARG A 263 11.48 -3.12 1.72
CA ARG A 263 11.12 -1.73 1.99
C ARG A 263 12.15 -0.76 1.39
N ALA A 264 13.42 -1.14 1.32
CA ALA A 264 14.45 -0.32 0.68
C ALA A 264 14.19 -0.03 -0.81
N LEU A 265 13.36 -0.85 -1.50
CA LEU A 265 12.90 -0.58 -2.87
C LEU A 265 11.80 0.48 -2.93
N ILE A 266 11.10 0.72 -1.83
CA ILE A 266 9.94 1.60 -1.78
C ILE A 266 10.37 2.92 -1.17
N PRO A 267 10.01 4.08 -1.78
CA PRO A 267 10.37 5.37 -1.24
C PRO A 267 10.00 5.53 0.24
N SER A 268 10.96 5.90 1.07
CA SER A 268 10.86 5.94 2.55
C SER A 268 9.87 6.98 3.08
N SER A 269 9.42 7.91 2.24
CA SER A 269 8.46 8.98 2.61
C SER A 269 7.04 8.48 2.87
N LEU A 270 6.76 7.19 2.65
CA LEU A 270 5.39 6.68 2.55
C LEU A 270 4.90 5.92 3.78
N SER A 271 5.76 5.54 4.74
CA SER A 271 5.29 4.71 5.85
C SER A 271 5.99 4.99 7.18
N SER A 272 5.22 5.49 8.14
CA SER A 272 5.54 5.39 9.57
C SER A 272 5.19 4.00 10.15
N LYS A 273 4.53 3.15 9.38
CA LYS A 273 4.10 1.81 9.82
C LYS A 273 5.19 0.78 9.51
N PRO A 274 5.32 -0.27 10.33
CA PRO A 274 6.31 -1.32 10.14
C PRO A 274 6.04 -2.24 8.95
N TYR A 275 4.88 -2.12 8.30
CA TYR A 275 4.43 -2.93 7.16
C TYR A 275 4.78 -2.29 5.82
N LEU A 276 4.75 -3.08 4.73
CA LEU A 276 4.90 -2.54 3.38
C LEU A 276 3.68 -1.71 3.01
N THR A 277 3.92 -0.51 2.53
CA THR A 277 2.84 0.42 2.14
C THR A 277 2.26 0.03 0.80
N VAL A 278 0.94 -0.05 0.72
CA VAL A 278 0.22 -0.27 -0.54
C VAL A 278 0.20 0.98 -1.41
N ALA A 279 0.11 0.79 -2.73
CA ALA A 279 0.19 1.87 -3.72
C ALA A 279 -0.94 2.90 -3.61
N SER A 280 -2.10 2.49 -3.14
CA SER A 280 -3.27 3.37 -3.03
C SER A 280 -3.96 3.20 -1.68
N PRO A 281 -4.10 4.26 -0.90
CA PRO A 281 -4.91 4.23 0.31
C PRO A 281 -6.41 4.10 0.03
N ARG A 282 -6.84 4.46 -1.19
CA ARG A 282 -8.24 4.39 -1.64
C ARG A 282 -8.68 2.96 -1.95
N TYR A 283 -7.77 2.17 -2.49
CA TYR A 283 -7.99 0.76 -2.82
C TYR A 283 -6.87 -0.05 -2.17
N PRO A 284 -7.03 -0.46 -0.90
CA PRO A 284 -6.03 -1.26 -0.20
C PRO A 284 -5.92 -2.61 -0.90
N GLY A 285 -4.97 -2.70 -1.82
CA GLY A 285 -4.66 -3.89 -2.58
C GLY A 285 -3.30 -4.46 -2.18
N VAL A 286 -2.82 -5.39 -2.98
CA VAL A 286 -1.54 -6.08 -2.77
C VAL A 286 -0.35 -5.36 -3.40
N SER A 287 -0.59 -4.41 -4.32
CA SER A 287 0.45 -3.68 -5.03
C SER A 287 1.10 -2.63 -4.13
N THR A 288 2.42 -2.57 -4.11
CA THR A 288 3.17 -1.51 -3.45
C THR A 288 3.40 -0.31 -4.38
N ALA A 289 3.97 0.78 -3.86
CA ALA A 289 4.36 1.92 -4.69
C ALA A 289 5.43 1.58 -5.74
N LYS A 290 6.23 0.52 -5.52
CA LYS A 290 7.16 -0.01 -6.51
C LYS A 290 6.45 -1.00 -7.42
N VAL A 291 6.32 -0.67 -8.70
CA VAL A 291 5.68 -1.54 -9.70
C VAL A 291 6.41 -2.88 -9.78
N GLY A 292 5.64 -3.98 -9.78
CA GLY A 292 6.18 -5.34 -9.77
C GLY A 292 6.53 -5.90 -8.38
N VAL A 293 6.33 -5.12 -7.31
CA VAL A 293 6.49 -5.56 -5.92
C VAL A 293 5.14 -5.63 -5.23
N PHE A 294 4.82 -6.80 -4.68
CA PHE A 294 3.53 -7.08 -4.03
C PHE A 294 3.72 -7.49 -2.58
N ALA A 295 2.74 -7.17 -1.74
CA ALA A 295 2.70 -7.55 -0.33
C ALA A 295 1.39 -8.31 -0.04
N VAL A 296 1.50 -9.46 0.61
CA VAL A 296 0.40 -10.37 0.96
C VAL A 296 0.37 -10.58 2.47
N GLY A 297 -0.81 -10.58 3.05
CA GLY A 297 -1.02 -10.91 4.46
C GLY A 297 -0.18 -10.07 5.42
N ALA A 298 0.61 -10.74 6.26
CA ALA A 298 1.42 -10.10 7.31
C ALA A 298 2.38 -9.03 6.78
N ALA A 299 2.86 -9.13 5.54
CA ALA A 299 3.75 -8.12 4.95
C ALA A 299 3.07 -6.74 4.80
N ARG A 300 1.75 -6.70 4.65
CA ARG A 300 0.94 -5.47 4.60
C ARG A 300 0.10 -5.20 5.87
N GLY A 301 0.23 -6.04 6.89
CA GLY A 301 -0.50 -5.94 8.16
C GLY A 301 -1.90 -6.55 8.12
N GLU A 302 -2.15 -7.49 7.23
CA GLU A 302 -3.39 -8.27 7.18
C GLU A 302 -3.17 -9.66 7.79
N PHE A 303 -4.01 -10.05 8.74
CA PHE A 303 -3.88 -11.32 9.46
C PHE A 303 -5.14 -12.19 9.40
N TYR A 304 -6.22 -11.68 8.81
CA TYR A 304 -7.47 -12.41 8.66
C TYR A 304 -7.41 -13.32 7.42
N ARG A 305 -7.47 -14.64 7.63
CA ARG A 305 -7.26 -15.66 6.58
C ARG A 305 -8.07 -15.47 5.29
N PRO A 306 -9.38 -15.17 5.33
CA PRO A 306 -10.14 -14.95 4.11
C PRO A 306 -9.61 -13.79 3.28
N LYS A 307 -9.21 -12.67 3.89
CA LYS A 307 -8.60 -11.54 3.19
C LYS A 307 -7.22 -11.88 2.62
N ILE A 308 -6.46 -12.72 3.31
CA ILE A 308 -5.17 -13.20 2.78
C ILE A 308 -5.39 -14.06 1.54
N ALA A 309 -6.46 -14.87 1.48
CA ALA A 309 -6.82 -15.61 0.28
C ALA A 309 -7.21 -14.68 -0.89
N ASP A 310 -7.93 -13.59 -0.61
CA ASP A 310 -8.22 -12.54 -1.59
C ASP A 310 -6.95 -11.84 -2.08
N ASP A 311 -5.97 -11.62 -1.19
CA ASP A 311 -4.65 -11.09 -1.54
C ASP A 311 -3.95 -11.98 -2.57
N VAL A 312 -3.95 -13.31 -2.38
CA VAL A 312 -3.37 -14.26 -3.32
C VAL A 312 -3.99 -14.11 -4.71
N ASN A 313 -5.32 -14.10 -4.80
CA ASN A 313 -6.02 -13.92 -6.06
C ASN A 313 -5.70 -12.57 -6.71
N SER A 314 -5.59 -11.51 -5.91
CA SER A 314 -5.28 -10.16 -6.35
C SER A 314 -3.85 -10.03 -6.91
N VAL A 315 -2.86 -10.73 -6.33
CA VAL A 315 -1.49 -10.78 -6.86
C VAL A 315 -1.48 -11.46 -8.23
N VAL A 316 -2.09 -12.63 -8.34
CA VAL A 316 -2.16 -13.37 -9.61
C VAL A 316 -2.80 -12.53 -10.71
N GLY A 317 -3.95 -11.92 -10.42
CA GLY A 317 -4.65 -11.03 -11.35
C GLY A 317 -3.82 -9.80 -11.73
N SER A 318 -3.09 -9.22 -10.78
CA SER A 318 -2.22 -8.06 -11.03
C SER A 318 -1.04 -8.40 -11.92
N ILE A 319 -0.37 -9.54 -11.70
CA ILE A 319 0.74 -10.01 -12.53
C ILE A 319 0.23 -10.29 -13.95
N LYS A 320 -0.88 -11.01 -14.12
CA LYS A 320 -1.51 -11.25 -15.44
C LYS A 320 -1.80 -9.96 -16.18
N LYS A 321 -2.41 -8.99 -15.49
CA LYS A 321 -2.70 -7.68 -16.08
C LYS A 321 -1.42 -6.96 -16.53
N ILE A 322 -0.36 -7.00 -15.73
CA ILE A 322 0.91 -6.36 -16.07
C ILE A 322 1.54 -7.05 -17.29
N VAL A 323 1.59 -8.38 -17.34
CA VAL A 323 2.12 -9.13 -18.48
C VAL A 323 1.34 -8.79 -19.74
N ALA A 324 0.00 -8.85 -19.71
CA ALA A 324 -0.84 -8.53 -20.85
C ALA A 324 -0.69 -7.07 -21.32
N LEU A 325 -0.57 -6.12 -20.38
CA LEU A 325 -0.31 -4.71 -20.71
C LEU A 325 1.06 -4.50 -21.33
N GLN A 326 2.07 -5.27 -20.95
CA GLN A 326 3.41 -5.23 -21.56
C GLN A 326 3.38 -5.70 -23.02
N GLU A 327 2.59 -6.72 -23.31
CA GLU A 327 2.39 -7.23 -24.68
C GLU A 327 1.61 -6.24 -25.56
N ALA A 328 0.68 -5.48 -24.95
CA ALA A 328 -0.18 -4.49 -25.64
C ALA A 328 0.48 -3.11 -25.81
N LYS A 329 1.71 -2.89 -25.32
CA LYS A 329 2.32 -1.55 -25.18
C LYS A 329 2.66 -0.86 -26.48
N GLY A 330 2.06 0.33 -26.59
CA GLY A 330 2.43 1.39 -27.53
C GLY A 330 2.13 2.83 -27.07
N ARG A 331 1.34 3.07 -26.02
CA ARG A 331 0.75 4.41 -25.79
C ARG A 331 0.68 4.81 -24.30
N GLY A 332 1.80 5.03 -23.65
CA GLY A 332 1.83 5.64 -22.32
C GLY A 332 2.65 6.92 -22.30
N VAL A 333 2.22 7.92 -21.53
CA VAL A 333 3.04 9.09 -21.19
C VAL A 333 4.07 8.65 -20.16
N VAL A 334 5.35 8.94 -20.42
CA VAL A 334 6.46 8.65 -19.49
C VAL A 334 7.34 9.89 -19.33
N ALA A 335 8.05 9.98 -18.21
CA ALA A 335 9.07 11.02 -18.06
C ALA A 335 10.30 10.67 -18.89
N VAL A 336 10.88 11.67 -19.54
CA VAL A 336 12.11 11.57 -20.35
C VAL A 336 13.12 12.56 -19.79
N VAL A 337 14.34 12.10 -19.57
CA VAL A 337 15.44 12.92 -19.07
C VAL A 337 16.32 13.33 -20.24
N GLU A 338 16.67 14.62 -20.32
CA GLU A 338 17.71 15.13 -21.21
C GLU A 338 19.08 15.01 -20.51
N PRO A 339 19.94 14.05 -20.94
CA PRO A 339 21.20 13.80 -20.25
C PRO A 339 22.18 14.98 -20.27
N ALA A 340 22.13 15.81 -21.32
CA ALA A 340 23.06 16.93 -21.49
C ALA A 340 22.85 18.04 -20.45
N THR A 341 21.61 18.19 -19.94
CA THR A 341 21.26 19.21 -18.94
C THR A 341 21.13 18.64 -17.52
N CYS A 342 21.22 17.32 -17.37
CA CYS A 342 21.10 16.64 -16.09
C CYS A 342 22.34 16.82 -15.21
N THR A 343 22.21 17.52 -14.08
CA THR A 343 23.28 17.74 -13.09
C THR A 343 23.41 16.64 -12.05
N LEU A 344 22.69 15.55 -12.18
CA LEU A 344 22.70 14.42 -11.25
C LEU A 344 22.40 14.81 -9.78
N CYS A 345 21.52 15.78 -9.54
CA CYS A 345 21.13 16.22 -8.21
C CYS A 345 20.26 15.21 -7.45
N LEU A 346 19.80 14.14 -8.10
CA LEU A 346 18.99 13.03 -7.57
C LEU A 346 17.62 13.45 -7.00
N THR A 347 17.16 14.67 -7.21
CA THR A 347 15.84 15.13 -6.75
C THR A 347 14.74 14.26 -7.35
N CYS A 348 14.79 13.99 -8.67
CA CYS A 348 13.83 13.15 -9.37
C CYS A 348 13.75 11.72 -8.81
N VAL A 349 14.89 11.14 -8.39
CA VAL A 349 14.94 9.81 -7.76
C VAL A 349 14.21 9.81 -6.41
N ARG A 350 14.47 10.84 -5.59
CA ARG A 350 13.86 10.96 -4.25
C ARG A 350 12.36 11.27 -4.28
N VAL A 351 11.91 12.01 -5.29
CA VAL A 351 10.50 12.43 -5.39
C VAL A 351 9.63 11.47 -6.21
N CYS A 352 10.20 10.46 -6.86
CA CYS A 352 9.42 9.51 -7.63
C CYS A 352 8.59 8.59 -6.73
N PRO A 353 7.24 8.68 -6.71
CA PRO A 353 6.41 7.84 -5.86
C PRO A 353 6.38 6.38 -6.31
N HIS A 354 6.83 6.10 -7.55
CA HIS A 354 6.82 4.78 -8.17
C HIS A 354 8.22 4.14 -8.21
N ALA A 355 9.24 4.82 -7.66
CA ALA A 355 10.65 4.40 -7.70
C ALA A 355 11.10 3.95 -9.10
N ALA A 356 10.64 4.68 -10.13
CA ALA A 356 10.88 4.39 -11.54
C ALA A 356 12.13 5.08 -12.10
N ILE A 357 12.94 5.74 -11.27
CA ILE A 357 14.11 6.51 -11.72
C ILE A 357 15.34 5.95 -11.05
N GLU A 358 16.29 5.53 -11.88
CA GLU A 358 17.62 5.09 -11.51
C GLU A 358 18.64 6.17 -11.91
N PHE A 359 19.90 6.02 -11.48
CA PHE A 359 20.97 6.95 -11.80
C PHE A 359 22.26 6.21 -12.14
N GLY A 360 23.01 6.82 -13.03
CA GLY A 360 24.34 6.40 -13.48
C GLY A 360 25.12 7.65 -13.82
N VAL A 361 25.48 7.84 -15.10
CA VAL A 361 26.08 9.09 -15.62
C VAL A 361 25.06 10.23 -15.63
N SER A 362 23.77 9.89 -15.80
CA SER A 362 22.60 10.78 -15.66
C SER A 362 21.45 10.04 -14.96
N ALA A 363 20.39 10.74 -14.61
CA ALA A 363 19.15 10.08 -14.21
C ALA A 363 18.53 9.36 -15.41
N ARG A 364 17.98 8.16 -15.19
CA ARG A 364 17.32 7.34 -16.22
C ARG A 364 15.97 6.88 -15.72
N VAL A 365 14.94 7.12 -16.51
CA VAL A 365 13.57 6.69 -16.20
C VAL A 365 13.33 5.30 -16.80
N ASP A 366 12.91 4.36 -15.96
CA ASP A 366 12.36 3.09 -16.44
C ASP A 366 10.94 3.34 -16.97
N SER A 367 10.76 3.22 -18.28
CA SER A 367 9.49 3.47 -18.97
C SER A 367 8.39 2.51 -18.55
N ASP A 368 8.72 1.35 -18.00
CA ASP A 368 7.77 0.32 -17.61
C ASP A 368 7.31 0.49 -16.16
N ALA A 369 8.16 1.08 -15.32
CA ALA A 369 7.82 1.46 -13.96
C ALA A 369 7.22 2.88 -13.87
N CYS A 370 7.45 3.72 -14.87
CA CYS A 370 6.96 5.10 -14.90
C CYS A 370 5.45 5.13 -15.19
N LEU A 371 4.68 5.77 -14.32
CA LEU A 371 3.25 5.98 -14.50
C LEU A 371 2.91 7.38 -15.07
N GLY A 372 3.90 8.14 -15.55
CA GLY A 372 3.67 9.42 -16.21
C GLY A 372 3.09 10.53 -15.33
N CYS A 373 3.21 10.43 -14.00
CA CYS A 373 2.59 11.39 -13.07
C CYS A 373 3.16 12.81 -13.13
N GLY A 374 4.36 13.01 -13.70
CA GLY A 374 4.98 14.32 -13.93
C GLY A 374 5.64 14.99 -12.72
N ILE A 375 5.56 14.42 -11.52
CA ILE A 375 6.15 15.01 -10.30
C ILE A 375 7.65 15.30 -10.47
N CYS A 376 8.40 14.37 -11.07
CA CYS A 376 9.84 14.51 -11.29
C CYS A 376 10.19 15.65 -12.26
N ALA A 377 9.34 15.91 -13.25
CA ALA A 377 9.50 17.03 -14.19
C ALA A 377 9.35 18.38 -13.47
N ALA A 378 8.27 18.52 -12.69
CA ALA A 378 7.98 19.74 -11.93
C ALA A 378 9.01 20.03 -10.81
N GLU A 379 9.68 19.00 -10.29
CA GLU A 379 10.70 19.14 -9.23
C GLU A 379 12.14 19.23 -9.79
N CYS A 380 12.32 19.15 -11.11
CA CYS A 380 13.65 19.22 -11.69
C CYS A 380 14.17 20.66 -11.74
N PRO A 381 15.20 21.05 -10.94
CA PRO A 381 15.69 22.43 -10.91
C PRO A 381 16.33 22.85 -12.24
N MET A 382 16.79 21.88 -13.03
CA MET A 382 17.41 22.12 -14.34
C MET A 382 16.42 22.00 -15.49
N GLN A 383 15.13 21.71 -15.23
CA GLN A 383 14.12 21.44 -16.26
C GLN A 383 14.56 20.37 -17.29
N SER A 384 15.42 19.45 -16.85
CA SER A 384 15.96 18.39 -17.69
C SER A 384 15.00 17.22 -17.90
N ILE A 385 13.77 17.28 -17.36
CA ILE A 385 12.79 16.21 -17.43
C ILE A 385 11.51 16.73 -18.02
N ALA A 386 11.03 16.07 -19.07
CA ALA A 386 9.73 16.35 -19.68
C ALA A 386 8.87 15.10 -19.70
N LEU A 387 7.55 15.27 -19.85
CA LEU A 387 6.64 14.17 -20.14
C LEU A 387 6.56 13.97 -21.66
N GLY A 388 6.76 12.73 -22.11
CA GLY A 388 6.75 12.37 -23.53
C GLY A 388 5.84 11.17 -23.82
N GLN A 389 5.36 11.05 -25.05
CA GLN A 389 4.63 9.87 -25.53
C GLN A 389 5.62 8.87 -26.15
N ARG A 390 5.52 7.60 -25.78
CA ARG A 390 6.23 6.50 -26.43
C ARG A 390 5.60 6.23 -27.80
N LYS A 391 6.35 6.37 -28.90
CA LYS A 391 5.81 6.28 -30.25
C LYS A 391 5.49 4.85 -30.70
N THR A 392 6.32 3.88 -30.39
CA THR A 392 6.08 2.43 -30.63
C THR A 392 7.04 1.58 -29.81
N ALA A 393 6.73 0.29 -29.64
CA ALA A 393 7.58 -0.65 -28.90
C ALA A 393 8.93 -0.96 -29.59
N SER A 394 9.06 -0.67 -30.89
CA SER A 394 10.27 -0.93 -31.71
C SER A 394 11.16 0.28 -31.92
N GLU A 395 10.68 1.49 -31.66
CA GLU A 395 11.43 2.73 -31.81
C GLU A 395 11.65 3.36 -30.43
N ASN A 396 12.91 3.44 -29.98
CA ASN A 396 13.32 4.20 -28.79
C ASN A 396 13.20 5.73 -28.97
N SER A 397 12.36 6.19 -29.90
CA SER A 397 12.13 7.60 -30.16
C SER A 397 10.92 8.11 -29.40
N TYR A 398 11.15 9.01 -28.45
CA TYR A 398 10.12 9.72 -27.73
C TYR A 398 9.81 11.04 -28.46
N VAL A 399 8.55 11.38 -28.61
CA VAL A 399 8.17 12.77 -28.92
C VAL A 399 8.19 13.52 -27.62
N ILE A 400 9.20 14.33 -27.43
CA ILE A 400 9.20 15.36 -26.39
C ILE A 400 8.32 16.47 -26.93
N ASP A 401 7.15 16.69 -26.33
CA ASP A 401 6.49 17.95 -26.49
C ASP A 401 7.32 18.97 -25.69
N GLN A 402 8.11 19.76 -26.44
CA GLN A 402 9.06 20.73 -25.87
C GLN A 402 8.36 21.89 -25.15
N HIS A 403 7.06 21.98 -25.33
CA HIS A 403 6.22 22.92 -24.64
C HIS A 403 5.49 22.12 -23.54
N GLY A 404 6.12 22.02 -22.37
CA GLY A 404 5.39 21.63 -21.17
C GLY A 404 4.05 22.35 -21.16
N LEU A 405 3.03 21.81 -20.61
CA LEU A 405 1.67 22.35 -20.51
C LEU A 405 1.44 23.60 -21.39
N GLN A 406 0.99 23.42 -22.64
CA GLN A 406 0.72 24.55 -23.52
C GLN A 406 -0.39 25.40 -22.89
N VAL A 407 0.01 26.44 -22.19
CA VAL A 407 -0.88 27.53 -21.84
C VAL A 407 -1.14 28.29 -23.15
N ALA A 408 -2.24 27.99 -23.81
CA ALA A 408 -2.62 28.69 -25.01
C ALA A 408 -2.70 30.19 -24.67
N ALA A 409 -1.75 30.97 -25.21
CA ALA A 409 -1.83 32.40 -25.20
C ALA A 409 -3.05 32.76 -26.05
N HIS A 410 -3.97 33.55 -25.54
CA HIS A 410 -5.20 34.05 -26.18
C HIS A 410 -6.44 33.13 -26.11
N ASP A 411 -6.90 32.90 -24.90
CA ASP A 411 -8.32 32.63 -24.69
C ASP A 411 -8.86 33.78 -23.84
N ASP A 412 -10.00 34.36 -24.24
CA ASP A 412 -10.69 35.45 -23.49
C ASP A 412 -11.13 34.98 -22.07
N ARG A 413 -10.90 33.73 -21.75
CA ARG A 413 -11.19 33.13 -20.43
C ARG A 413 -10.19 33.60 -19.37
N LYS A 414 -10.76 34.14 -18.31
CA LYS A 414 -10.02 34.89 -17.28
C LYS A 414 -9.25 34.01 -16.29
N ILE A 415 -9.72 32.76 -16.07
CA ILE A 415 -9.17 31.83 -15.08
C ILE A 415 -8.53 30.66 -15.81
N VAL A 416 -7.31 30.27 -15.42
CA VAL A 416 -6.68 29.04 -15.86
C VAL A 416 -6.73 28.03 -14.73
N ALA A 417 -7.23 26.82 -15.00
CA ALA A 417 -7.34 25.75 -14.02
C ALA A 417 -6.56 24.49 -14.45
N PHE A 418 -5.51 24.17 -13.72
CA PHE A 418 -4.80 22.90 -13.84
C PHE A 418 -5.57 21.81 -13.07
N LEU A 419 -6.13 20.85 -13.78
CA LEU A 419 -7.07 19.85 -13.26
C LEU A 419 -6.45 18.45 -13.31
N CYS A 420 -6.28 17.83 -12.14
CA CYS A 420 -5.85 16.44 -12.08
C CYS A 420 -6.87 15.52 -12.76
N GLU A 421 -6.41 14.68 -13.73
CA GLU A 421 -7.26 13.76 -14.48
C GLU A 421 -7.99 12.73 -13.59
N HIS A 422 -7.40 12.37 -12.45
CA HIS A 422 -7.97 11.38 -11.53
C HIS A 422 -9.04 11.94 -10.58
N SER A 423 -9.27 13.26 -10.56
CA SER A 423 -10.21 13.89 -9.63
C SER A 423 -10.86 15.16 -10.19
N ALA A 424 -10.11 16.26 -10.23
CA ALA A 424 -10.64 17.59 -10.54
C ALA A 424 -11.15 17.74 -11.97
N ALA A 425 -10.60 17.02 -12.95
CA ALA A 425 -11.08 17.01 -14.32
C ALA A 425 -12.52 16.49 -14.42
N ASN A 426 -12.83 15.41 -13.69
CA ASN A 426 -14.19 14.88 -13.62
C ASN A 426 -15.14 15.84 -12.88
N ALA A 427 -14.68 16.42 -11.75
CA ALA A 427 -15.46 17.41 -11.01
C ALA A 427 -15.77 18.65 -11.86
N PHE A 428 -14.84 19.08 -12.71
CA PHE A 428 -15.04 20.19 -13.65
C PHE A 428 -16.14 19.87 -14.68
N CYS A 429 -16.26 18.61 -15.12
CA CYS A 429 -17.34 18.20 -16.04
C CYS A 429 -18.73 18.37 -15.43
N GLU A 430 -18.87 18.33 -14.11
CA GLU A 430 -20.14 18.50 -13.40
C GLU A 430 -20.53 19.98 -13.15
N LEU A 431 -19.65 20.93 -13.46
CA LEU A 431 -19.94 22.36 -13.30
C LEU A 431 -20.99 22.86 -14.30
N SER A 432 -21.65 23.96 -13.97
CA SER A 432 -22.58 24.65 -14.88
C SER A 432 -21.85 25.16 -16.15
N SER A 433 -22.55 25.22 -17.26
CA SER A 433 -21.99 25.72 -18.53
C SER A 433 -21.45 27.13 -18.40
N CYS A 434 -22.06 27.96 -17.55
CA CYS A 434 -21.64 29.34 -17.29
C CYS A 434 -20.26 29.39 -16.64
N LEU A 435 -20.02 28.61 -15.56
CA LEU A 435 -18.72 28.56 -14.90
C LEU A 435 -17.64 27.95 -15.81
N LYS A 436 -17.99 26.92 -16.59
CA LYS A 436 -17.05 26.32 -17.57
C LYS A 436 -16.59 27.32 -18.62
N ALA A 437 -17.47 28.21 -19.07
CA ALA A 437 -17.14 29.23 -20.07
C ALA A 437 -16.13 30.26 -19.57
N MET A 438 -16.00 30.45 -18.26
CA MET A 438 -15.09 31.42 -17.64
C MET A 438 -13.69 30.85 -17.35
N VAL A 439 -13.51 29.57 -17.53
CA VAL A 439 -12.28 28.84 -17.13
C VAL A 439 -11.63 28.18 -18.34
N ASN A 440 -10.34 28.36 -18.49
CA ASN A 440 -9.51 27.58 -19.40
C ASN A 440 -8.96 26.34 -18.65
N PRO A 441 -9.54 25.14 -18.88
CA PRO A 441 -9.11 23.93 -18.17
C PRO A 441 -7.88 23.31 -18.84
N ILE A 442 -6.86 23.03 -18.06
CA ILE A 442 -5.67 22.28 -18.47
C ILE A 442 -5.66 20.97 -17.68
N VAL A 443 -5.95 19.87 -18.35
CA VAL A 443 -5.93 18.55 -17.71
C VAL A 443 -4.49 18.06 -17.58
N VAL A 444 -4.10 17.70 -16.36
CA VAL A 444 -2.77 17.20 -16.04
C VAL A 444 -2.85 15.78 -15.44
N PRO A 445 -1.86 14.90 -15.69
CA PRO A 445 -1.89 13.53 -15.16
C PRO A 445 -1.99 13.49 -13.64
N CYS A 446 -1.31 14.41 -12.98
CA CYS A 446 -1.39 14.63 -11.53
C CYS A 446 -1.18 16.12 -11.25
N ALA A 447 -1.88 16.68 -10.26
CA ALA A 447 -1.61 18.05 -9.82
C ALA A 447 -0.13 18.28 -9.47
N GLY A 448 0.56 17.23 -9.00
CA GLY A 448 1.99 17.23 -8.76
C GLY A 448 2.87 17.45 -10.01
N ALA A 449 2.34 17.43 -11.21
CA ALA A 449 3.06 17.77 -12.45
C ALA A 449 3.15 19.28 -12.69
N VAL A 450 2.31 20.07 -12.04
CA VAL A 450 2.29 21.53 -12.19
C VAL A 450 3.48 22.14 -11.45
N GLY A 451 4.42 22.72 -12.18
CA GLY A 451 5.62 23.38 -11.65
C GLY A 451 5.37 24.83 -11.24
N GLU A 452 6.30 25.41 -10.50
CA GLU A 452 6.27 26.83 -10.16
C GLU A 452 6.33 27.71 -11.42
N VAL A 453 7.14 27.30 -12.40
CA VAL A 453 7.28 28.00 -13.69
C VAL A 453 5.96 28.01 -14.45
N ASP A 454 5.22 26.90 -14.47
CA ASP A 454 3.91 26.81 -15.14
C ASP A 454 2.90 27.80 -14.53
N ILE A 455 2.89 27.89 -13.20
CA ILE A 455 1.99 28.80 -12.46
C ILE A 455 2.36 30.25 -12.76
N ILE A 456 3.64 30.60 -12.62
CA ILE A 456 4.13 31.97 -12.82
C ILE A 456 3.90 32.40 -14.28
N GLN A 457 4.18 31.53 -15.25
CA GLN A 457 3.98 31.83 -16.66
C GLN A 457 2.51 32.06 -17.00
N THR A 458 1.61 31.31 -16.37
CA THR A 458 0.16 31.51 -16.50
C THR A 458 -0.25 32.92 -16.06
N LEU A 459 0.26 33.39 -14.92
CA LEU A 459 0.01 34.72 -14.39
C LEU A 459 0.61 35.83 -15.28
N LEU A 460 1.85 35.59 -15.77
CA LEU A 460 2.53 36.51 -16.70
C LEU A 460 1.82 36.62 -18.05
N ASN A 461 1.18 35.56 -18.53
CA ASN A 461 0.39 35.54 -19.75
C ASN A 461 -0.99 36.20 -19.58
N GLY A 462 -1.26 36.82 -18.44
CA GLY A 462 -2.45 37.65 -18.21
C GLY A 462 -3.65 36.94 -17.60
N ALA A 463 -3.49 35.71 -17.11
CA ALA A 463 -4.55 35.04 -16.35
C ALA A 463 -4.94 35.89 -15.12
N GLN A 464 -6.24 36.16 -14.94
CA GLN A 464 -6.74 36.90 -13.79
C GLN A 464 -6.71 36.06 -12.50
N GLY A 465 -6.83 34.73 -12.63
CA GLY A 465 -6.69 33.77 -11.56
C GLY A 465 -6.15 32.43 -12.05
N THR A 466 -5.45 31.73 -11.17
CA THR A 466 -4.92 30.39 -11.45
C THR A 466 -5.38 29.42 -10.36
N ILE A 467 -5.95 28.31 -10.77
CA ILE A 467 -6.36 27.20 -9.90
C ILE A 467 -5.47 26.01 -10.17
N VAL A 468 -4.93 25.41 -9.11
CA VAL A 468 -4.31 24.08 -9.17
C VAL A 468 -5.20 23.13 -8.38
N ALA A 469 -5.90 22.23 -9.05
CA ALA A 469 -6.86 21.34 -8.42
C ALA A 469 -6.38 19.88 -8.46
N GLY A 470 -6.30 19.26 -7.28
CA GLY A 470 -5.79 17.90 -7.10
C GLY A 470 -6.67 17.03 -6.22
N CYS A 471 -6.28 15.80 -6.00
CA CYS A 471 -6.97 14.89 -5.10
C CYS A 471 -6.95 15.41 -3.65
N PHE A 472 -7.85 14.93 -2.80
CA PHE A 472 -7.72 15.15 -1.35
C PHE A 472 -6.41 14.56 -0.81
N ARG A 473 -5.85 15.17 0.24
CA ARG A 473 -4.66 14.65 0.93
C ARG A 473 -4.93 13.22 1.42
N GLY A 474 -3.97 12.33 1.23
CA GLY A 474 -4.11 10.91 1.56
C GLY A 474 -4.83 10.07 0.49
N ASN A 475 -5.48 10.69 -0.53
CA ASN A 475 -6.19 10.01 -1.62
C ASN A 475 -5.55 10.22 -3.00
N CYS A 476 -4.33 10.71 -3.05
CA CYS A 476 -3.66 10.99 -4.31
C CYS A 476 -3.29 9.69 -5.04
N ALA A 477 -3.66 9.56 -6.32
CA ALA A 477 -3.28 8.41 -7.16
C ALA A 477 -1.76 8.27 -7.30
N SER A 478 -1.02 9.39 -7.28
CA SER A 478 0.45 9.43 -7.28
C SER A 478 1.00 9.66 -5.87
N VAL A 479 0.40 9.04 -4.88
CA VAL A 479 0.73 8.97 -3.46
C VAL A 479 0.78 10.35 -2.78
N TYR A 480 1.73 11.22 -3.10
CA TYR A 480 1.91 12.54 -2.50
C TYR A 480 1.92 13.72 -3.50
N GLY A 481 1.49 13.47 -4.74
CA GLY A 481 1.44 14.53 -5.77
C GLY A 481 0.61 15.75 -5.34
N THR A 482 -0.52 15.52 -4.65
CA THR A 482 -1.34 16.57 -4.04
C THR A 482 -0.58 17.44 -3.04
N ASN A 483 0.20 16.81 -2.13
CA ASN A 483 0.98 17.53 -1.13
C ASN A 483 2.07 18.38 -1.78
N ARG A 484 2.72 17.86 -2.84
CA ARG A 484 3.71 18.59 -3.62
C ARG A 484 3.12 19.79 -4.35
N ALA A 485 1.96 19.61 -5.00
CA ALA A 485 1.25 20.70 -5.65
C ALA A 485 0.85 21.80 -4.67
N ALA A 486 0.24 21.44 -3.55
CA ALA A 486 -0.17 22.40 -2.52
C ALA A 486 1.02 23.18 -1.95
N HIS A 487 2.15 22.51 -1.70
CA HIS A 487 3.38 23.16 -1.22
C HIS A 487 3.93 24.16 -2.24
N ARG A 488 4.00 23.80 -3.53
CA ARG A 488 4.47 24.71 -4.58
C ARG A 488 3.54 25.92 -4.76
N VAL A 489 2.23 25.71 -4.69
CA VAL A 489 1.28 26.83 -4.67
C VAL A 489 1.58 27.79 -3.53
N SER A 490 1.82 27.28 -2.31
CA SER A 490 2.19 28.13 -1.17
C SER A 490 3.50 28.89 -1.40
N LEU A 491 4.53 28.24 -1.94
CA LEU A 491 5.81 28.90 -2.26
C LEU A 491 5.65 30.04 -3.28
N VAL A 492 4.84 29.81 -4.33
CA VAL A 492 4.57 30.86 -5.32
C VAL A 492 3.74 31.99 -4.70
N GLN A 493 2.76 31.68 -3.83
CA GLN A 493 2.01 32.71 -3.09
C GLN A 493 2.93 33.57 -2.22
N GLU A 494 3.84 32.97 -1.48
CA GLU A 494 4.86 33.67 -0.69
C GLU A 494 5.72 34.58 -1.58
N ALA A 495 6.23 34.06 -2.68
CA ALA A 495 7.03 34.82 -3.63
C ALA A 495 6.27 36.00 -4.26
N LEU A 496 4.96 35.85 -4.53
CA LEU A 496 4.11 36.94 -5.02
C LEU A 496 3.98 38.04 -3.96
N VAL A 497 3.76 37.69 -2.69
CA VAL A 497 3.68 38.64 -1.58
C VAL A 497 5.01 39.39 -1.41
N ASP A 498 6.13 38.69 -1.45
CA ASP A 498 7.47 39.29 -1.34
C ASP A 498 7.76 40.26 -2.50
N ALA A 499 7.22 39.99 -3.68
CA ALA A 499 7.27 40.88 -4.84
C ALA A 499 6.28 42.05 -4.78
N GLY A 500 5.47 42.17 -3.72
CA GLY A 500 4.42 43.21 -3.59
C GLY A 500 3.18 42.95 -4.45
N LEU A 501 2.97 41.70 -4.90
CA LEU A 501 1.81 41.28 -5.70
C LEU A 501 0.78 40.55 -4.82
N THR A 502 -0.48 40.54 -5.28
CA THR A 502 -1.54 39.80 -4.57
C THR A 502 -1.45 38.30 -4.80
N ALA A 503 -1.38 37.54 -3.71
CA ALA A 503 -1.34 36.07 -3.75
C ALA A 503 -2.73 35.45 -3.97
N ASP A 504 -3.81 36.18 -3.71
CA ASP A 504 -5.19 35.68 -3.73
C ASP A 504 -5.66 35.21 -5.12
N ARG A 505 -4.90 35.56 -6.16
CA ARG A 505 -5.13 35.13 -7.55
C ARG A 505 -4.68 33.69 -7.84
N LEU A 506 -4.02 33.04 -6.90
CA LEU A 506 -3.54 31.67 -7.01
C LEU A 506 -4.16 30.83 -5.90
N VAL A 507 -4.86 29.75 -6.25
CA VAL A 507 -5.57 28.91 -5.29
C VAL A 507 -5.28 27.43 -5.55
N PHE A 508 -5.01 26.69 -4.45
CA PHE A 508 -4.98 25.23 -4.49
C PHE A 508 -6.33 24.67 -4.03
N VAL A 509 -6.97 23.81 -4.85
CA VAL A 509 -8.28 23.22 -4.55
C VAL A 509 -8.16 21.69 -4.40
N PRO A 510 -8.35 21.13 -3.20
CA PRO A 510 -8.52 19.69 -3.07
C PRO A 510 -9.89 19.27 -3.60
N SER A 511 -9.93 18.23 -4.45
CA SER A 511 -11.15 17.78 -5.13
C SER A 511 -11.21 16.26 -5.26
N ALA A 512 -12.41 15.75 -5.48
CA ALA A 512 -12.70 14.39 -5.91
C ALA A 512 -13.64 14.44 -7.10
N SER A 513 -13.81 13.35 -7.83
CA SER A 513 -14.65 13.30 -9.03
C SER A 513 -16.10 13.76 -8.80
N ASN A 514 -16.61 13.60 -7.58
CA ASN A 514 -17.97 14.00 -7.15
C ASN A 514 -17.98 15.26 -6.28
N ALA A 515 -16.89 16.02 -6.21
CA ALA A 515 -16.75 17.22 -5.36
C ALA A 515 -16.60 18.48 -6.22
N SER A 516 -17.55 18.72 -7.13
CA SER A 516 -17.59 19.91 -8.01
C SER A 516 -17.81 21.22 -7.25
N HIS A 517 -18.48 21.17 -6.09
CA HIS A 517 -18.81 22.37 -5.30
C HIS A 517 -17.55 23.14 -4.84
N SER A 518 -16.50 22.46 -4.37
CA SER A 518 -15.26 23.12 -3.94
C SER A 518 -14.59 23.87 -5.11
N LEU A 519 -14.66 23.30 -6.30
CA LEU A 519 -14.10 23.90 -7.50
C LEU A 519 -14.96 25.10 -7.96
N ALA A 520 -16.30 24.96 -7.88
CA ALA A 520 -17.22 26.06 -8.18
C ALA A 520 -16.97 27.28 -7.30
N LEU A 521 -16.87 27.08 -5.98
CA LEU A 521 -16.60 28.15 -5.02
C LEU A 521 -15.27 28.88 -5.31
N ALA A 522 -14.22 28.14 -5.62
CA ALA A 522 -12.93 28.74 -5.95
C ALA A 522 -12.98 29.58 -7.23
N ILE A 523 -13.72 29.12 -8.24
CA ILE A 523 -13.93 29.86 -9.48
C ILE A 523 -14.72 31.14 -9.20
N GLU A 524 -15.84 31.06 -8.46
CA GLU A 524 -16.68 32.21 -8.10
C GLU A 524 -15.88 33.26 -7.31
N GLN A 525 -15.09 32.86 -6.33
CA GLN A 525 -14.22 33.74 -5.55
C GLN A 525 -13.22 34.50 -6.44
N LEU A 526 -12.56 33.81 -7.38
CA LEU A 526 -11.63 34.46 -8.31
C LEU A 526 -12.32 35.41 -9.28
N LEU A 527 -13.55 35.12 -9.71
CA LEU A 527 -14.35 35.99 -10.56
C LEU A 527 -14.80 37.25 -9.80
N GLU A 528 -15.24 37.13 -8.55
CA GLU A 528 -15.62 38.28 -7.71
C GLU A 528 -14.44 39.25 -7.51
N MET A 529 -13.25 38.71 -7.23
CA MET A 529 -12.02 39.50 -7.09
C MET A 529 -11.61 40.24 -8.37
N SER A 530 -11.93 39.67 -9.52
CA SER A 530 -11.64 40.28 -10.84
C SER A 530 -12.67 41.32 -11.30
N GLY A 531 -13.67 41.68 -10.48
CA GLY A 531 -14.67 42.69 -10.76
C GLY A 531 -15.76 42.27 -11.77
N CYS A 532 -15.88 40.97 -12.04
CA CYS A 532 -16.92 40.42 -12.89
C CYS A 532 -18.15 40.07 -12.05
N GLN A 533 -19.07 41.02 -11.87
CA GLN A 533 -20.37 40.76 -11.22
C GLN A 533 -21.19 39.81 -12.09
N HIS A 534 -21.41 38.60 -11.62
CA HIS A 534 -22.41 37.70 -12.18
C HIS A 534 -23.76 38.02 -11.55
N SER A 535 -24.77 38.37 -12.37
CA SER A 535 -26.16 38.39 -11.95
C SER A 535 -26.59 36.99 -11.49
N ARG A 536 -26.83 36.82 -10.20
CA ARG A 536 -27.42 35.59 -9.62
C ARG A 536 -28.83 35.46 -10.20
N GLU A 537 -29.03 34.56 -11.15
CA GLU A 537 -30.36 34.03 -11.42
C GLU A 537 -30.79 33.16 -10.23
N THR A 538 -31.52 33.78 -9.33
CA THR A 538 -32.27 33.10 -8.29
C THR A 538 -33.40 32.31 -8.92
N SER A 539 -33.20 31.02 -9.19
CA SER A 539 -34.32 30.11 -9.44
C SER A 539 -34.99 29.79 -8.10
N SER A 540 -35.92 30.70 -7.70
CA SER A 540 -36.93 30.38 -6.72
C SER A 540 -38.00 29.51 -7.38
N THR A 541 -37.81 28.19 -7.35
CA THR A 541 -38.90 27.24 -7.52
C THR A 541 -39.65 27.14 -6.22
N SER A 542 -40.72 27.89 -6.10
CA SER A 542 -41.78 27.72 -5.10
C SER A 542 -42.40 26.33 -5.27
N LEU A 543 -42.19 25.47 -4.26
CA LEU A 543 -43.03 24.29 -4.04
C LEU A 543 -44.40 24.76 -3.51
N SER A 544 -45.43 24.64 -4.34
CA SER A 544 -46.83 24.57 -3.94
C SER A 544 -47.31 23.13 -3.98
#